data_96a3bb46b3bf0145ed74c5e051f9d182
#
_entry.id   96a3bb46b3bf0145ed74c5e051f9d182
#
_cell.length_a   1.000
_cell.length_b   1.000
_cell.length_c   1.000
_cell.angle_alpha   90.00
_cell.angle_beta   90.00
_cell.angle_gamma   90.00
#
_symmetry.space_group_name_H-M   'P 1'
#
loop_
_entity.id
_entity.type
_entity.pdbx_description
1 polymer ?
#
loop_
_entity_poly.entity_id
_entity_poly.type
_entity_poly.pdbx_seq_one_letter_code
_entity_poly.pdbx_strand_id
1 'polypeptide(L)'
;MKSVLLGLILLLAGVGFPQVGRAQTPAAPDDKPATQPKKRGGIFTMYAMDPLSRTLCFTDGKEGMAFVNNKWENRCSDLSYTQAGNGSLVSGIELNRMATIVDLGTANDLRGRYSFEDAENGGVGFASLRLEGGKVTILQDDNGKFKASWQPLEESAKLFAESKSSANAPIQLGHIYLVRITDSRDKSFQQIVKLLVIAYRPDEAVTVRWELL
;
A
#
# COMPACT_ATOMS: atom_id res chain seq x y z
N MET A 1 -35.47 71.00 -44.35
CA MET A 1 -35.57 70.34 -45.67
C MET A 1 -36.17 68.97 -45.40
N LYS A 2 -37.28 68.71 -46.06
CA LYS A 2 -38.13 67.51 -45.94
C LYS A 2 -37.56 66.39 -46.73
N SER A 3 -37.61 65.18 -46.29
CA SER A 3 -37.64 64.02 -47.15
C SER A 3 -38.42 62.88 -46.47
N VAL A 4 -39.44 62.52 -47.13
CA VAL A 4 -40.36 61.42 -46.97
C VAL A 4 -39.78 60.22 -47.58
N LEU A 5 -39.82 59.00 -46.97
CA LEU A 5 -39.67 57.70 -47.66
C LEU A 5 -40.56 56.66 -46.95
N LEU A 6 -41.47 56.42 -47.61
CA LEU A 6 -42.29 55.37 -48.16
C LEU A 6 -42.02 53.96 -47.56
N GLY A 7 -43.13 53.38 -47.05
CA GLY A 7 -43.14 52.00 -46.52
C GLY A 7 -43.11 50.93 -47.62
N LEU A 8 -42.58 49.79 -47.30
CA LEU A 8 -42.82 48.57 -48.03
C LEU A 8 -43.20 47.46 -47.04
N ILE A 9 -44.46 47.09 -47.03
CA ILE A 9 -45.01 45.94 -46.30
C ILE A 9 -44.71 44.71 -47.17
N LEU A 10 -43.87 43.80 -46.68
CA LEU A 10 -43.70 42.48 -47.22
C LEU A 10 -44.41 41.44 -46.32
N LEU A 11 -45.54 40.96 -46.82
CA LEU A 11 -46.19 39.81 -46.30
C LEU A 11 -45.40 38.55 -46.68
N LEU A 12 -44.79 37.92 -45.71
CA LEU A 12 -44.18 36.59 -45.87
C LEU A 12 -45.10 35.52 -45.23
N ALA A 13 -45.64 34.71 -46.08
CA ALA A 13 -46.48 33.55 -45.77
C ALA A 13 -45.69 32.55 -44.89
N GLY A 14 -46.31 32.12 -43.82
CA GLY A 14 -45.78 31.12 -42.92
C GLY A 14 -45.67 29.72 -43.57
N VAL A 15 -44.46 29.26 -43.75
CA VAL A 15 -44.20 27.86 -44.05
C VAL A 15 -43.89 27.20 -42.69
N GLY A 16 -44.86 26.42 -42.22
CA GLY A 16 -44.70 25.61 -41.00
C GLY A 16 -43.65 24.53 -41.23
N PHE A 17 -42.53 24.62 -40.57
CA PHE A 17 -41.56 23.51 -40.47
C PHE A 17 -42.00 22.52 -39.37
N PRO A 18 -42.05 21.24 -39.66
CA PRO A 18 -42.31 20.22 -38.63
C PRO A 18 -41.14 20.27 -37.61
N GLN A 19 -41.48 20.45 -36.34
CA GLN A 19 -40.53 20.31 -35.22
C GLN A 19 -40.09 18.83 -35.20
N VAL A 20 -38.89 18.58 -35.68
CA VAL A 20 -38.19 17.30 -35.45
C VAL A 20 -37.90 17.23 -33.94
N GLY A 21 -38.61 16.32 -33.26
CA GLY A 21 -38.39 16.04 -31.86
C GLY A 21 -36.92 15.71 -31.63
N ARG A 22 -36.24 16.54 -30.85
CA ARG A 22 -34.89 16.22 -30.34
C ARG A 22 -35.02 14.97 -29.49
N ALA A 23 -34.51 13.86 -30.00
CA ALA A 23 -34.27 12.68 -29.18
C ALA A 23 -33.34 13.12 -28.01
N GLN A 24 -33.83 13.03 -26.77
CA GLN A 24 -33.02 13.17 -25.59
C GLN A 24 -31.98 12.05 -25.61
N THR A 25 -30.72 12.41 -25.83
CA THR A 25 -29.59 11.50 -25.61
C THR A 25 -29.65 11.06 -24.13
N PRO A 26 -29.69 9.76 -23.82
CA PRO A 26 -29.64 9.30 -22.45
C PRO A 26 -28.39 9.90 -21.80
N ALA A 27 -28.52 10.49 -20.61
CA ALA A 27 -27.38 10.94 -19.83
C ALA A 27 -26.40 9.77 -19.69
N ALA A 28 -25.14 10.00 -20.07
CA ALA A 28 -24.08 9.04 -19.83
C ALA A 28 -24.09 8.68 -18.33
N PRO A 29 -23.94 7.39 -17.97
CA PRO A 29 -23.84 7.02 -16.57
C PRO A 29 -22.67 7.80 -15.95
N ASP A 30 -22.92 8.37 -14.77
CA ASP A 30 -21.88 9.03 -13.97
C ASP A 30 -20.73 8.02 -13.77
N ASP A 31 -19.65 8.19 -14.53
CA ASP A 31 -18.39 7.52 -14.31
C ASP A 31 -17.80 8.05 -12.98
N LYS A 32 -18.31 7.54 -11.87
CA LYS A 32 -17.58 7.60 -10.61
C LYS A 32 -16.22 6.94 -10.90
N PRO A 33 -15.09 7.65 -10.67
CA PRO A 33 -13.79 7.05 -10.87
C PRO A 33 -13.76 5.75 -10.09
N ALA A 34 -13.61 4.62 -10.80
CA ALA A 34 -13.48 3.31 -10.19
C ALA A 34 -12.34 3.40 -9.19
N THR A 35 -12.67 3.23 -7.90
CA THR A 35 -11.65 3.22 -6.84
C THR A 35 -10.71 2.09 -7.19
N GLN A 36 -9.48 2.43 -7.61
CA GLN A 36 -8.49 1.41 -7.95
C GLN A 36 -8.34 0.48 -6.76
N PRO A 37 -8.35 -0.85 -6.96
CA PRO A 37 -8.21 -1.78 -5.86
C PRO A 37 -6.89 -1.48 -5.15
N LYS A 38 -6.96 -1.29 -3.83
CA LYS A 38 -5.79 -1.02 -2.99
C LYS A 38 -4.76 -2.11 -3.23
N LYS A 39 -3.54 -1.75 -3.63
CA LYS A 39 -2.47 -2.72 -3.86
C LYS A 39 -2.16 -3.40 -2.53
N ARG A 40 -2.32 -4.72 -2.48
CA ARG A 40 -2.14 -5.49 -1.24
C ARG A 40 -0.73 -6.02 -1.05
N GLY A 41 0.15 -5.84 -2.02
CA GLY A 41 1.53 -6.32 -1.95
C GLY A 41 2.36 -5.97 -3.18
N GLY A 42 3.65 -6.24 -3.12
CA GLY A 42 4.59 -5.99 -4.21
C GLY A 42 6.04 -6.20 -3.84
N ILE A 43 6.91 -5.81 -4.75
CA ILE A 43 8.36 -5.73 -4.54
C ILE A 43 8.77 -4.27 -4.71
N PHE A 44 9.64 -3.79 -3.83
CA PHE A 44 10.16 -2.43 -3.87
C PHE A 44 11.63 -2.41 -3.45
N THR A 45 12.44 -1.59 -4.14
CA THR A 45 13.83 -1.34 -3.77
C THR A 45 13.97 0.04 -3.19
N MET A 46 14.47 0.13 -1.96
CA MET A 46 14.82 1.38 -1.31
C MET A 46 16.31 1.63 -1.46
N TYR A 47 16.68 2.85 -1.88
CA TYR A 47 18.06 3.28 -2.05
C TYR A 47 18.44 4.28 -0.96
N ALA A 48 19.55 4.03 -0.27
CA ALA A 48 19.95 4.80 0.90
C ALA A 48 20.18 6.29 0.61
N MET A 49 20.74 6.60 -0.56
CA MET A 49 21.11 7.96 -0.97
C MET A 49 20.08 8.66 -1.86
N ASP A 50 19.04 7.96 -2.28
CA ASP A 50 17.99 8.56 -3.09
C ASP A 50 16.82 9.00 -2.21
N PRO A 51 16.62 10.31 -2.03
CA PRO A 51 15.56 10.81 -1.15
C PRO A 51 14.16 10.44 -1.63
N LEU A 52 13.93 10.17 -2.92
CA LEU A 52 12.63 9.72 -3.45
C LEU A 52 12.35 8.27 -3.07
N SER A 53 13.25 7.38 -3.44
CA SER A 53 13.06 5.95 -3.29
C SER A 53 13.60 5.38 -1.97
N ARG A 54 14.05 6.21 -1.04
CA ARG A 54 14.46 5.78 0.30
C ARG A 54 13.30 5.28 1.16
N THR A 55 12.08 5.66 0.81
CA THR A 55 10.87 5.30 1.56
C THR A 55 9.84 4.61 0.68
N LEU A 56 9.08 3.71 1.27
CA LEU A 56 7.99 2.96 0.65
C LEU A 56 6.66 3.30 1.31
N CYS A 57 5.64 3.56 0.50
CA CYS A 57 4.24 3.67 0.90
C CYS A 57 3.52 2.34 0.68
N PHE A 58 2.96 1.74 1.72
CA PHE A 58 2.19 0.50 1.59
C PHE A 58 0.79 0.69 1.01
N THR A 59 0.33 1.92 0.89
CA THR A 59 -1.00 2.21 0.32
C THR A 59 -1.05 1.97 -1.19
N ASP A 60 0.01 2.36 -1.90
CA ASP A 60 0.10 2.25 -3.36
C ASP A 60 1.33 1.48 -3.86
N GLY A 61 2.24 1.13 -2.96
CA GLY A 61 3.47 0.40 -3.27
C GLY A 61 4.50 1.20 -4.04
N LYS A 62 4.48 2.53 -3.90
CA LYS A 62 5.40 3.46 -4.56
C LYS A 62 6.30 4.16 -3.55
N GLU A 63 7.14 5.05 -4.07
CA GLU A 63 7.97 5.93 -3.27
C GLU A 63 7.11 6.80 -2.34
N GLY A 64 7.50 6.87 -1.07
CA GLY A 64 6.80 7.68 -0.07
C GLY A 64 7.02 9.18 -0.23
N MET A 65 8.11 9.57 -0.89
CA MET A 65 8.47 10.96 -1.17
C MET A 65 8.19 11.33 -2.63
N ALA A 66 7.87 12.60 -2.87
CA ALA A 66 7.77 13.16 -4.21
C ALA A 66 8.48 14.51 -4.27
N PHE A 67 8.97 14.89 -5.44
CA PHE A 67 9.51 16.22 -5.67
C PHE A 67 8.55 16.98 -6.59
N VAL A 68 7.78 17.92 -6.00
CA VAL A 68 6.71 18.64 -6.70
C VAL A 68 6.94 20.15 -6.51
N ASN A 69 6.85 20.92 -7.60
CA ASN A 69 7.03 22.39 -7.57
C ASN A 69 8.30 22.84 -6.83
N ASN A 70 9.42 22.18 -7.11
CA ASN A 70 10.73 22.43 -6.47
C ASN A 70 10.74 22.23 -4.94
N LYS A 71 9.86 21.39 -4.40
CA LYS A 71 9.80 21.04 -2.98
C LYS A 71 9.68 19.54 -2.80
N TRP A 72 10.26 19.05 -1.71
CA TRP A 72 10.06 17.68 -1.24
C TRP A 72 8.71 17.60 -0.52
N GLU A 73 7.90 16.66 -0.96
CA GLU A 73 6.61 16.34 -0.33
C GLU A 73 6.63 14.91 0.17
N ASN A 74 6.34 14.71 1.46
CA ASN A 74 6.09 13.40 2.00
C ASN A 74 4.63 13.02 1.70
N ARG A 75 4.45 12.08 0.78
CA ARG A 75 3.13 11.57 0.38
C ARG A 75 2.66 10.47 1.32
N CYS A 76 3.57 9.61 1.71
CA CYS A 76 3.34 8.45 2.57
C CYS A 76 4.69 7.74 2.78
N SER A 77 5.19 7.69 3.99
CA SER A 77 6.46 7.05 4.31
C SER A 77 6.27 6.00 5.40
N ASP A 78 5.70 4.86 5.02
CA ASP A 78 5.37 3.77 5.96
C ASP A 78 6.63 2.99 6.37
N LEU A 79 7.57 2.81 5.44
CA LEU A 79 8.84 2.12 5.67
C LEU A 79 9.98 2.93 5.07
N SER A 80 11.11 2.99 5.76
CA SER A 80 12.32 3.65 5.29
C SER A 80 13.53 2.76 5.48
N TYR A 81 14.49 2.90 4.56
CA TYR A 81 15.83 2.38 4.72
C TYR A 81 16.75 3.47 5.30
N THR A 82 17.47 3.16 6.36
CA THR A 82 18.49 4.03 6.94
C THR A 82 19.84 3.32 7.04
N GLN A 83 20.92 4.08 6.82
CA GLN A 83 22.29 3.59 6.96
C GLN A 83 22.76 3.48 8.42
N ALA A 84 21.99 4.03 9.37
CA ALA A 84 22.35 3.99 10.79
C ALA A 84 22.47 2.53 11.25
N GLY A 85 23.56 2.20 11.95
CA GLY A 85 23.76 0.89 12.56
C GLY A 85 23.94 -0.27 11.57
N ASN A 86 24.68 -0.08 10.48
CA ASN A 86 24.88 -1.05 9.39
C ASN A 86 23.65 -1.31 8.52
N GLY A 87 22.72 -0.37 8.49
CA GLY A 87 21.49 -0.46 7.74
C GLY A 87 20.34 -1.03 8.57
N SER A 88 19.25 -0.29 8.61
CA SER A 88 18.03 -0.68 9.33
C SER A 88 16.79 -0.34 8.54
N LEU A 89 15.77 -1.18 8.67
CA LEU A 89 14.38 -0.84 8.34
C LEU A 89 13.83 0.01 9.47
N VAL A 90 13.21 1.13 9.13
CA VAL A 90 12.56 2.04 10.09
C VAL A 90 11.14 2.29 9.62
N SER A 91 10.19 2.25 10.55
CA SER A 91 8.77 2.53 10.30
C SER A 91 8.20 3.51 11.33
N GLY A 92 7.00 4.04 11.10
CA GLY A 92 6.39 5.02 12.02
C GLY A 92 7.09 6.38 12.00
N ILE A 93 7.70 6.75 10.88
CA ILE A 93 8.46 8.02 10.73
C ILE A 93 7.55 9.21 10.44
N GLU A 94 6.33 8.98 10.01
CA GLU A 94 5.35 10.04 9.79
C GLU A 94 4.81 10.61 11.12
N LEU A 95 4.41 11.88 11.06
CA LEU A 95 3.78 12.55 12.20
C LEU A 95 2.54 11.76 12.68
N ASN A 96 2.48 11.49 13.96
CA ASN A 96 1.43 10.70 14.64
C ASN A 96 1.44 9.18 14.34
N ARG A 97 2.33 8.68 13.49
CA ARG A 97 2.50 7.25 13.27
C ARG A 97 3.38 6.64 14.35
N MET A 98 3.01 5.46 14.77
CA MET A 98 3.81 4.60 15.65
C MET A 98 3.94 3.25 14.97
N ALA A 99 5.12 2.63 15.08
CA ALA A 99 5.32 1.33 14.48
C ALA A 99 6.04 0.36 15.42
N THR A 100 5.80 -0.90 15.17
CA THR A 100 6.54 -2.03 15.74
C THR A 100 7.02 -2.91 14.61
N ILE A 101 8.31 -3.21 14.56
CA ILE A 101 8.89 -4.17 13.62
C ILE A 101 9.39 -5.38 14.42
N VAL A 102 8.94 -6.56 14.02
CA VAL A 102 9.34 -7.84 14.61
C VAL A 102 10.02 -8.68 13.56
N ASP A 103 11.25 -9.10 13.83
CA ASP A 103 11.99 -10.05 13.00
C ASP A 103 11.52 -11.47 13.34
N LEU A 104 11.06 -12.21 12.34
CA LEU A 104 10.61 -13.59 12.46
C LEU A 104 11.73 -14.61 12.14
N GLY A 105 12.89 -14.12 11.69
CA GLY A 105 13.95 -14.96 11.16
C GLY A 105 13.71 -15.34 9.70
N THR A 106 14.45 -16.34 9.23
CA THR A 106 14.34 -16.86 7.86
C THR A 106 13.14 -17.79 7.71
N ALA A 107 12.78 -18.08 6.44
CA ALA A 107 11.76 -19.10 6.15
C ALA A 107 12.10 -20.46 6.76
N ASN A 108 13.40 -20.83 6.83
CA ASN A 108 13.83 -22.07 7.46
C ASN A 108 13.60 -22.07 8.98
N ASP A 109 13.83 -20.92 9.64
CA ASP A 109 13.56 -20.78 11.07
C ASP A 109 12.06 -20.94 11.36
N LEU A 110 11.22 -20.34 10.53
CA LEU A 110 9.77 -20.48 10.63
C LEU A 110 9.32 -21.91 10.35
N ARG A 111 9.90 -22.60 9.33
CA ARG A 111 9.61 -24.00 9.05
C ARG A 111 9.96 -24.89 10.23
N GLY A 112 11.12 -24.66 10.84
CA GLY A 112 11.53 -25.42 12.02
C GLY A 112 10.57 -25.29 13.21
N ARG A 113 9.96 -24.10 13.37
CA ARG A 113 9.03 -23.81 14.48
C ARG A 113 7.58 -24.21 14.21
N TYR A 114 7.10 -23.99 12.97
CA TYR A 114 5.68 -24.08 12.61
C TYR A 114 5.37 -25.15 11.57
N SER A 115 6.38 -25.89 11.06
CA SER A 115 6.18 -26.90 9.99
C SER A 115 5.36 -26.36 8.81
N PHE A 116 5.51 -25.08 8.45
CA PHE A 116 4.76 -24.53 7.35
C PHE A 116 5.34 -24.91 5.99
N GLU A 117 4.49 -25.05 4.99
CA GLU A 117 4.88 -25.05 3.58
C GLU A 117 4.59 -23.72 2.93
N ASP A 118 5.31 -23.40 1.85
CA ASP A 118 5.09 -22.18 1.04
C ASP A 118 3.83 -22.36 0.17
N ALA A 119 2.70 -22.68 0.81
CA ALA A 119 1.44 -22.91 0.10
C ALA A 119 0.79 -21.58 -0.23
N GLU A 120 0.25 -21.50 -1.44
CA GLU A 120 -0.70 -20.52 -1.94
C GLU A 120 -0.33 -19.05 -1.78
N ASN A 121 0.02 -18.41 -2.89
CA ASN A 121 0.25 -16.95 -3.06
C ASN A 121 1.51 -16.36 -2.41
N GLY A 122 2.24 -17.10 -1.57
CA GLY A 122 3.42 -16.61 -0.89
C GLY A 122 4.67 -16.58 -1.77
N GLY A 123 4.82 -17.53 -2.69
CA GLY A 123 6.10 -17.84 -3.34
C GLY A 123 7.12 -18.38 -2.33
N VAL A 124 8.20 -18.98 -2.84
CA VAL A 124 9.21 -19.65 -2.02
C VAL A 124 9.74 -18.71 -0.94
N GLY A 125 9.70 -19.16 0.31
CA GLY A 125 10.26 -18.45 1.45
C GLY A 125 9.42 -17.29 2.00
N PHE A 126 8.15 -17.11 1.55
CA PHE A 126 7.30 -16.03 2.01
C PHE A 126 6.05 -16.57 2.73
N ALA A 127 6.23 -17.04 3.96
CA ALA A 127 5.22 -17.70 4.78
C ALA A 127 3.80 -17.11 4.64
N SER A 128 2.78 -17.98 4.59
CA SER A 128 1.38 -17.54 4.57
C SER A 128 0.97 -17.09 5.96
N LEU A 129 0.73 -15.79 6.10
CA LEU A 129 0.30 -15.15 7.34
C LEU A 129 -1.02 -14.44 7.11
N ARG A 130 -1.89 -14.39 8.13
CA ARG A 130 -3.11 -13.60 8.14
C ARG A 130 -3.40 -13.02 9.51
N LEU A 131 -4.17 -11.93 9.53
CA LEU A 131 -4.70 -11.36 10.75
C LEU A 131 -6.04 -12.00 11.10
N GLU A 132 -6.15 -12.61 12.28
CA GLU A 132 -7.37 -13.27 12.73
C GLU A 132 -7.60 -12.99 14.21
N GLY A 133 -8.76 -12.44 14.55
CA GLY A 133 -9.10 -12.15 15.95
C GLY A 133 -8.10 -11.23 16.66
N GLY A 134 -7.43 -10.31 15.94
CA GLY A 134 -6.42 -9.41 16.50
C GLY A 134 -5.06 -10.06 16.75
N LYS A 135 -4.82 -11.25 16.21
CA LYS A 135 -3.53 -11.96 16.24
C LYS A 135 -3.09 -12.31 14.83
N VAL A 136 -1.79 -12.37 14.60
CA VAL A 136 -1.25 -12.93 13.36
C VAL A 136 -1.17 -14.44 13.51
N THR A 137 -1.69 -15.15 12.51
CA THR A 137 -1.62 -16.61 12.40
C THR A 137 -0.79 -17.01 11.20
N ILE A 138 -0.18 -18.18 11.28
CA ILE A 138 0.62 -18.80 10.22
C ILE A 138 -0.07 -20.08 9.73
N LEU A 139 -0.05 -20.28 8.42
CA LEU A 139 -0.54 -21.53 7.83
C LEU A 139 0.50 -22.63 8.07
N GLN A 140 0.12 -23.65 8.81
CA GLN A 140 0.92 -24.81 9.15
C GLN A 140 0.48 -26.00 8.34
N ASP A 141 1.41 -26.75 7.74
CA ASP A 141 1.13 -28.06 7.18
C ASP A 141 0.97 -29.10 8.31
N ASP A 142 -0.03 -29.95 8.22
CA ASP A 142 -0.32 -31.00 9.20
C ASP A 142 0.45 -32.28 8.87
N ASN A 143 1.78 -32.18 8.67
CA ASN A 143 2.72 -33.28 8.50
C ASN A 143 2.28 -34.29 7.43
N GLY A 144 1.92 -33.82 6.24
CA GLY A 144 1.56 -34.68 5.11
C GLY A 144 0.16 -35.27 5.15
N LYS A 145 -0.70 -34.80 6.06
CA LYS A 145 -2.12 -35.24 6.13
C LYS A 145 -3.05 -34.44 5.24
N PHE A 146 -2.53 -33.64 4.31
CA PHE A 146 -3.32 -32.81 3.37
C PHE A 146 -4.30 -31.85 4.05
N LYS A 147 -4.04 -31.46 5.30
CA LYS A 147 -4.89 -30.58 6.07
C LYS A 147 -4.08 -29.47 6.69
N ALA A 148 -3.93 -28.37 5.94
CA ALA A 148 -3.33 -27.18 6.47
C ALA A 148 -4.24 -26.55 7.57
N SER A 149 -3.63 -26.05 8.64
CA SER A 149 -4.33 -25.38 9.74
C SER A 149 -3.65 -24.05 10.06
N TRP A 150 -4.46 -23.08 10.49
CA TRP A 150 -3.95 -21.80 10.93
C TRP A 150 -3.60 -21.85 12.41
N GLN A 151 -2.36 -21.55 12.75
CA GLN A 151 -1.86 -21.55 14.12
C GLN A 151 -1.46 -20.13 14.54
N PRO A 152 -1.68 -19.74 15.80
CA PRO A 152 -1.19 -18.46 16.30
C PRO A 152 0.34 -18.37 16.16
N LEU A 153 0.80 -17.22 15.65
CA LEU A 153 2.23 -16.91 15.58
C LEU A 153 2.66 -16.37 16.96
N GLU A 154 3.64 -16.99 17.60
CA GLU A 154 4.11 -16.61 18.95
C GLU A 154 4.59 -15.15 18.98
N GLU A 155 5.28 -14.70 17.93
CA GLU A 155 5.77 -13.35 17.79
C GLU A 155 4.65 -12.31 17.64
N SER A 156 3.42 -12.73 17.38
CA SER A 156 2.25 -11.85 17.34
C SER A 156 2.09 -11.04 18.62
N ALA A 157 2.38 -11.61 19.77
CA ALA A 157 2.32 -10.89 21.05
C ALA A 157 3.30 -9.71 21.08
N LYS A 158 4.51 -9.86 20.51
CA LYS A 158 5.51 -8.79 20.42
C LYS A 158 5.05 -7.68 19.48
N LEU A 159 4.36 -8.04 18.38
CA LEU A 159 3.84 -7.07 17.42
C LEU A 159 2.79 -6.15 18.04
N PHE A 160 2.00 -6.65 18.98
CA PHE A 160 0.94 -5.89 19.66
C PHE A 160 1.36 -5.33 21.02
N ALA A 161 2.57 -5.63 21.49
CA ALA A 161 3.09 -5.03 22.72
C ALA A 161 3.28 -3.51 22.54
N GLU A 162 2.92 -2.74 23.55
CA GLU A 162 3.13 -1.29 23.61
C GLU A 162 4.58 -0.93 23.95
N SER A 163 5.52 -1.42 23.17
CA SER A 163 6.95 -1.18 23.38
C SER A 163 7.44 -0.10 22.44
N LYS A 164 8.01 0.97 23.00
CA LYS A 164 8.58 2.10 22.23
C LYS A 164 9.87 1.74 21.49
N SER A 165 10.40 0.54 21.65
CA SER A 165 11.77 0.19 21.23
C SER A 165 11.85 -0.56 19.91
N SER A 166 10.76 -0.70 19.18
CA SER A 166 10.70 -1.63 18.04
C SER A 166 10.34 -1.00 16.69
N ALA A 167 10.45 0.33 16.57
CA ALA A 167 10.21 1.03 15.31
C ALA A 167 11.30 0.81 14.24
N ASN A 168 12.41 0.15 14.61
CA ASN A 168 13.49 -0.21 13.71
C ASN A 168 13.90 -1.66 13.89
N ALA A 169 14.47 -2.24 12.85
CA ALA A 169 15.10 -3.55 12.87
C ALA A 169 16.34 -3.58 11.96
N PRO A 170 17.42 -4.29 12.36
CA PRO A 170 18.56 -4.51 11.49
C PRO A 170 18.13 -5.30 10.25
N ILE A 171 18.73 -4.99 9.10
CA ILE A 171 18.42 -5.67 7.84
C ILE A 171 19.22 -6.98 7.78
N GLN A 172 18.52 -8.07 7.54
CA GLN A 172 19.11 -9.38 7.32
C GLN A 172 18.50 -10.01 6.06
N LEU A 173 19.37 -10.43 5.14
CA LEU A 173 18.94 -11.05 3.89
C LEU A 173 18.18 -12.35 4.15
N GLY A 174 17.04 -12.52 3.50
CA GLY A 174 16.18 -13.70 3.63
C GLY A 174 15.31 -13.71 4.89
N HIS A 175 15.40 -12.70 5.75
CA HIS A 175 14.54 -12.59 6.92
C HIS A 175 13.16 -12.05 6.57
N ILE A 176 12.18 -12.57 7.29
CA ILE A 176 10.78 -12.14 7.26
C ILE A 176 10.53 -11.25 8.47
N TYR A 177 9.88 -10.12 8.23
CA TYR A 177 9.51 -9.17 9.28
C TYR A 177 8.00 -8.96 9.29
N LEU A 178 7.46 -8.71 10.46
CA LEU A 178 6.14 -8.12 10.62
C LEU A 178 6.28 -6.67 11.04
N VAL A 179 5.53 -5.79 10.37
CA VAL A 179 5.44 -4.38 10.71
C VAL A 179 4.00 -4.06 11.05
N ARG A 180 3.76 -3.52 12.24
CA ARG A 180 2.48 -2.93 12.63
C ARG A 180 2.65 -1.42 12.68
N ILE A 181 1.75 -0.70 12.01
CA ILE A 181 1.69 0.77 12.01
C ILE A 181 0.34 1.17 12.58
N THR A 182 0.36 2.09 13.53
CA THR A 182 -0.84 2.69 14.14
C THR A 182 -0.76 4.21 14.06
N ASP A 183 -1.88 4.89 14.31
CA ASP A 183 -1.94 6.34 14.35
C ASP A 183 -2.39 6.81 15.75
N SER A 184 -1.70 7.78 16.32
CA SER A 184 -2.02 8.30 17.66
C SER A 184 -3.30 9.12 17.68
N ARG A 185 -3.71 9.72 16.54
CA ARG A 185 -4.91 10.52 16.37
C ARG A 185 -6.11 9.72 15.88
N ASP A 186 -5.86 8.77 14.97
CA ASP A 186 -6.89 7.86 14.44
C ASP A 186 -6.70 6.46 15.03
N LYS A 187 -7.40 6.16 16.12
CA LYS A 187 -7.33 4.87 16.80
C LYS A 187 -7.88 3.71 15.98
N SER A 188 -8.66 4.00 14.92
CA SER A 188 -9.15 2.98 14.00
C SER A 188 -8.11 2.58 12.95
N PHE A 189 -7.08 3.42 12.73
CA PHE A 189 -6.03 3.14 11.77
C PHE A 189 -5.07 2.08 12.32
N GLN A 190 -4.97 1.00 11.59
CA GLN A 190 -3.95 -0.03 11.79
C GLN A 190 -3.59 -0.64 10.44
N GLN A 191 -2.31 -0.80 10.19
CA GLN A 191 -1.77 -1.61 9.09
C GLN A 191 -0.84 -2.67 9.67
N ILE A 192 -0.96 -3.89 9.17
CA ILE A 192 -0.02 -4.97 9.46
C ILE A 192 0.52 -5.46 8.14
N VAL A 193 1.83 -5.46 8.01
CA VAL A 193 2.55 -5.77 6.78
C VAL A 193 3.55 -6.87 7.05
N LYS A 194 3.57 -7.85 6.18
CA LYS A 194 4.62 -8.87 6.12
C LYS A 194 5.67 -8.41 5.10
N LEU A 195 6.95 -8.47 5.47
CA LEU A 195 8.09 -8.13 4.62
C LEU A 195 9.02 -9.35 4.50
N LEU A 196 9.65 -9.50 3.34
CA LEU A 196 10.79 -10.40 3.13
C LEU A 196 11.91 -9.59 2.48
N VAL A 197 13.10 -9.59 3.05
CA VAL A 197 14.28 -8.98 2.43
C VAL A 197 14.84 -9.94 1.38
N ILE A 198 14.66 -9.60 0.10
CA ILE A 198 15.07 -10.46 -1.04
C ILE A 198 16.41 -10.05 -1.64
N ALA A 199 16.87 -8.82 -1.41
CA ALA A 199 18.22 -8.39 -1.74
C ALA A 199 18.67 -7.29 -0.77
N TYR A 200 19.96 -7.28 -0.45
CA TYR A 200 20.54 -6.28 0.43
C TYR A 200 21.99 -5.98 0.03
N ARG A 201 22.27 -4.72 -0.18
CA ARG A 201 23.61 -4.16 -0.32
C ARG A 201 23.78 -3.10 0.77
N PRO A 202 24.63 -3.37 1.79
CA PRO A 202 24.89 -2.40 2.86
C PRO A 202 25.23 -1.03 2.29
N ASP A 203 24.70 0.02 2.89
CA ASP A 203 24.89 1.43 2.51
C ASP A 203 24.40 1.85 1.12
N GLU A 204 23.91 0.91 0.31
CA GLU A 204 23.41 1.19 -1.04
C GLU A 204 21.90 1.02 -1.13
N ALA A 205 21.41 -0.22 -0.99
CA ALA A 205 20.03 -0.54 -1.27
C ALA A 205 19.52 -1.78 -0.52
N VAL A 206 18.23 -1.79 -0.27
CA VAL A 206 17.49 -2.98 0.18
C VAL A 206 16.26 -3.19 -0.70
N THR A 207 16.06 -4.43 -1.14
CA THR A 207 14.85 -4.83 -1.86
C THR A 207 14.00 -5.70 -0.95
N VAL A 208 12.76 -5.30 -0.78
CA VAL A 208 11.78 -6.02 0.03
C VAL A 208 10.61 -6.49 -0.84
N ARG A 209 10.14 -7.70 -0.59
CA ARG A 209 8.80 -8.13 -0.95
C ARG A 209 7.89 -7.83 0.22
N TRP A 210 6.71 -7.30 -0.03
CA TRP A 210 5.77 -6.92 1.03
C TRP A 210 4.34 -7.34 0.70
N GLU A 211 3.54 -7.54 1.75
CA GLU A 211 2.13 -7.86 1.66
C GLU A 211 1.38 -7.29 2.87
N LEU A 212 0.25 -6.64 2.63
CA LEU A 212 -0.70 -6.23 3.67
C LEU A 212 -1.51 -7.45 4.12
N LEU A 213 -1.63 -7.67 5.45
CA LEU A 213 -2.40 -8.73 6.07
C LEU A 213 -3.85 -8.31 6.33
#